data_56871b9bb8e52fe26651741ef604369a
#
_entry.id   56871b9bb8e52fe26651741ef604369a
#
_cell.length_a   1.000
_cell.length_b   1.000
_cell.length_c   1.000
_cell.angle_alpha   90.00
_cell.angle_beta   90.00
_cell.angle_gamma   90.00
#
_symmetry.space_group_name_H-M   'P 1'
#
loop_
_entity.id
_entity.type
_entity.pdbx_description
1 polymer ?
#
loop_
_entity_poly.entity_id
_entity_poly.type
_entity_poly.pdbx_seq_one_letter_code
_entity_poly.pdbx_strand_id
1 'polypeptide(L)'
;MKKALITGVTGQDGSYLAELLLEKGYMVYGLVRRSSFFNRHRIEHIYNSDKADRFVLKYGDLADSSSLNRFLEKYQPNEIYNLGAQSHVQVSFEIPEYTSDVNGLGTLRLLDAIREVGLKPKLYQASSSELFGKVVESPQTEITVFHPRSPYACAKAFAYYITQNYR
;
A
#
# COMPACT_ATOMS: atom_id res chain seq x y z
N MET A 1 -4.40 17.46 -14.37
CA MET A 1 -4.82 16.06 -14.16
C MET A 1 -4.24 15.60 -12.83
N LYS A 2 -5.05 15.04 -11.93
CA LYS A 2 -4.57 14.48 -10.66
C LYS A 2 -3.76 13.21 -10.88
N LYS A 3 -2.76 13.00 -10.03
CA LYS A 3 -1.87 11.85 -10.06
C LYS A 3 -2.08 11.00 -8.81
N ALA A 4 -2.27 9.70 -8.96
CA ALA A 4 -2.37 8.75 -7.86
C ALA A 4 -1.25 7.71 -7.93
N LEU A 5 -0.65 7.39 -6.78
CA LEU A 5 0.22 6.23 -6.60
C LEU A 5 -0.56 5.13 -5.90
N ILE A 6 -0.49 3.92 -6.43
CA ILE A 6 -1.02 2.71 -5.78
C ILE A 6 0.14 1.72 -5.60
N THR A 7 0.48 1.41 -4.35
CA THR A 7 1.29 0.23 -4.05
C THR A 7 0.38 -1.00 -4.00
N GLY A 8 0.85 -2.17 -4.39
CA GLY A 8 -0.01 -3.36 -4.45
C GLY A 8 -1.06 -3.33 -5.56
N VAL A 9 -0.82 -2.57 -6.63
CA VAL A 9 -1.74 -2.37 -7.76
C VAL A 9 -2.14 -3.66 -8.47
N THR A 10 -1.34 -4.73 -8.38
CA THR A 10 -1.64 -6.05 -8.96
C THR A 10 -2.51 -6.93 -8.06
N GLY A 11 -2.81 -6.49 -6.84
CA GLY A 11 -3.75 -7.14 -5.94
C GLY A 11 -5.20 -6.88 -6.33
N GLN A 12 -6.16 -7.50 -5.65
CA GLN A 12 -7.58 -7.35 -5.91
C GLN A 12 -8.02 -5.88 -5.76
N ASP A 13 -7.86 -5.32 -4.57
CA ASP A 13 -8.28 -3.94 -4.28
C ASP A 13 -7.52 -2.91 -5.11
N GLY A 14 -6.20 -3.15 -5.31
CA GLY A 14 -5.35 -2.27 -6.12
C GLY A 14 -5.78 -2.20 -7.58
N SER A 15 -6.19 -3.33 -8.17
CA SER A 15 -6.67 -3.38 -9.56
C SER A 15 -8.01 -2.64 -9.75
N TYR A 16 -8.99 -2.89 -8.89
CA TYR A 16 -10.26 -2.17 -8.92
C TYR A 16 -10.11 -0.67 -8.65
N LEU A 17 -9.23 -0.30 -7.72
CA LEU A 17 -8.94 1.11 -7.46
C LEU A 17 -8.28 1.78 -8.68
N ALA A 18 -7.38 1.09 -9.38
CA ALA A 18 -6.77 1.61 -10.58
C ALA A 18 -7.81 1.90 -11.67
N GLU A 19 -8.75 0.98 -11.91
CA GLU A 19 -9.86 1.17 -12.84
C GLU A 19 -10.70 2.40 -12.46
N LEU A 20 -11.14 2.47 -11.21
CA LEU A 20 -11.96 3.58 -10.70
C LEU A 20 -11.27 4.94 -10.86
N LEU A 21 -9.97 5.02 -10.55
CA LEU A 21 -9.22 6.27 -10.67
C LEU A 21 -9.01 6.67 -12.14
N LEU A 22 -8.77 5.71 -13.02
CA LEU A 22 -8.69 5.94 -14.46
C LEU A 22 -10.02 6.44 -15.02
N GLU A 23 -11.16 5.90 -14.59
CA GLU A 23 -12.49 6.39 -14.92
C GLU A 23 -12.72 7.83 -14.47
N LYS A 24 -12.19 8.18 -13.29
CA LYS A 24 -12.24 9.55 -12.77
C LYS A 24 -11.22 10.51 -13.40
N GLY A 25 -10.49 10.08 -14.43
CA GLY A 25 -9.56 10.92 -15.18
C GLY A 25 -8.19 11.15 -14.50
N TYR A 26 -7.79 10.28 -13.57
CA TYR A 26 -6.46 10.35 -12.97
C TYR A 26 -5.37 9.79 -13.89
N MET A 27 -4.15 10.29 -13.72
CA MET A 27 -2.94 9.56 -14.07
C MET A 27 -2.62 8.59 -12.92
N VAL A 28 -2.60 7.30 -13.20
CA VAL A 28 -2.38 6.25 -12.20
C VAL A 28 -1.00 5.65 -12.34
N TYR A 29 -0.22 5.72 -11.28
CA TYR A 29 1.07 5.07 -11.16
C TYR A 29 0.94 3.85 -10.25
N GLY A 30 1.22 2.67 -10.78
CA GLY A 30 1.26 1.43 -10.01
C GLY A 30 2.70 1.07 -9.63
N LEU A 31 2.99 0.95 -8.34
CA LEU A 31 4.25 0.42 -7.87
C LEU A 31 4.16 -1.10 -7.82
N VAL A 32 5.03 -1.79 -8.55
CA VAL A 32 5.07 -3.25 -8.61
C VAL A 32 6.43 -3.78 -8.17
N ARG A 33 6.42 -4.79 -7.33
CA ARG A 33 7.62 -5.49 -6.92
C ARG A 33 8.13 -6.40 -8.05
N ARG A 34 9.43 -6.49 -8.21
CA ARG A 34 10.02 -7.49 -9.11
C ARG A 34 9.76 -8.90 -8.57
N SER A 35 9.18 -9.75 -9.37
CA SER A 35 8.98 -11.16 -9.06
C SER A 35 9.35 -12.03 -10.28
N SER A 36 9.58 -13.33 -10.05
CA SER A 36 9.86 -14.29 -11.11
C SER A 36 8.67 -14.55 -12.02
N PHE A 37 7.46 -14.29 -11.55
CA PHE A 37 6.22 -14.44 -12.32
C PHE A 37 5.60 -13.08 -12.63
N PHE A 38 5.04 -12.95 -13.84
CA PHE A 38 4.27 -11.78 -14.23
C PHE A 38 2.88 -11.82 -13.58
N ASN A 39 2.77 -11.27 -12.38
CA ASN A 39 1.50 -11.19 -11.67
C ASN A 39 0.69 -9.96 -12.10
N ARG A 40 0.28 -9.89 -13.38
CA ARG A 40 -0.43 -8.75 -13.98
C ARG A 40 -1.83 -9.06 -14.49
N HIS A 41 -2.29 -10.29 -14.34
CA HIS A 41 -3.56 -10.75 -14.92
C HIS A 41 -4.77 -9.88 -14.53
N ARG A 42 -4.77 -9.30 -13.31
CA ARG A 42 -5.85 -8.41 -12.85
C ARG A 42 -5.85 -7.01 -13.46
N ILE A 43 -4.75 -6.59 -14.04
CA ILE A 43 -4.59 -5.24 -14.60
C ILE A 43 -4.26 -5.27 -16.10
N GLU A 44 -4.16 -6.44 -16.71
CA GLU A 44 -3.77 -6.61 -18.12
C GLU A 44 -4.77 -5.97 -19.07
N HIS A 45 -6.06 -6.07 -18.77
CA HIS A 45 -7.13 -5.45 -19.57
C HIS A 45 -7.04 -3.92 -19.62
N ILE A 46 -6.43 -3.27 -18.61
CA ILE A 46 -6.23 -1.82 -18.61
C ILE A 46 -5.28 -1.40 -19.72
N TYR A 47 -4.26 -2.21 -20.03
CA TYR A 47 -3.32 -1.92 -21.12
C TYR A 47 -3.95 -2.01 -22.51
N ASN A 48 -5.03 -2.74 -22.64
CA ASN A 48 -5.79 -2.90 -23.90
C ASN A 48 -6.99 -1.94 -23.99
N SER A 49 -7.11 -1.00 -23.04
CA SER A 49 -8.19 -0.02 -23.00
C SER A 49 -7.74 1.35 -23.54
N ASP A 50 -8.71 2.21 -23.76
CA ASP A 50 -8.52 3.63 -24.11
C ASP A 50 -7.86 4.46 -22.98
N LYS A 51 -7.67 3.85 -21.81
CA LYS A 51 -7.07 4.46 -20.60
C LYS A 51 -5.59 4.10 -20.43
N ALA A 52 -5.02 3.27 -21.32
CA ALA A 52 -3.66 2.75 -21.22
C ALA A 52 -2.60 3.86 -21.07
N ASP A 53 -2.74 4.96 -21.76
CA ASP A 53 -1.81 6.11 -21.71
C ASP A 53 -1.75 6.78 -20.33
N ARG A 54 -2.77 6.57 -19.51
CA ARG A 54 -2.86 7.11 -18.14
C ARG A 54 -2.54 6.09 -17.05
N PHE A 55 -2.12 4.89 -17.42
CA PHE A 55 -1.75 3.83 -16.48
C PHE A 55 -0.28 3.43 -16.65
N VAL A 56 0.54 3.74 -15.66
CA VAL A 56 2.00 3.57 -15.73
C VAL A 56 2.48 2.68 -14.60
N LEU A 57 3.00 1.49 -14.92
CA LEU A 57 3.66 0.63 -13.93
C LEU A 57 5.14 0.96 -13.79
N LYS A 58 5.62 0.97 -12.56
CA LYS A 58 7.03 1.14 -12.21
C LYS A 58 7.47 0.12 -11.20
N TYR A 59 8.69 -0.38 -11.36
CA TYR A 59 9.30 -1.24 -10.37
C TYR A 59 9.73 -0.43 -9.14
N GLY A 60 9.45 -0.98 -7.96
CA GLY A 60 9.87 -0.50 -6.66
C GLY A 60 9.42 -1.46 -5.58
N ASP A 61 9.93 -1.29 -4.39
CA ASP A 61 9.62 -2.17 -3.25
C ASP A 61 9.46 -1.32 -1.98
N LEU A 62 8.51 -1.69 -1.12
CA LEU A 62 8.36 -1.07 0.20
C LEU A 62 9.56 -1.37 1.12
N ALA A 63 10.37 -2.37 0.78
CA ALA A 63 11.63 -2.66 1.47
C ALA A 63 12.81 -1.81 0.95
N ASP A 64 12.63 -0.99 -0.09
CA ASP A 64 13.69 -0.19 -0.71
C ASP A 64 13.35 1.32 -0.68
N SER A 65 13.88 2.01 0.33
CA SER A 65 13.69 3.47 0.50
C SER A 65 14.16 4.26 -0.71
N SER A 66 15.25 3.85 -1.35
CA SER A 66 15.81 4.59 -2.49
C SER A 66 14.89 4.56 -3.71
N SER A 67 14.19 3.44 -3.93
CA SER A 67 13.19 3.34 -5.01
C SER A 67 11.97 4.22 -4.73
N LEU A 68 11.53 4.27 -3.47
CA LEU A 68 10.41 5.12 -3.06
C LEU A 68 10.73 6.60 -3.23
N ASN A 69 11.90 7.06 -2.77
CA ASN A 69 12.33 8.46 -2.92
C ASN A 69 12.39 8.86 -4.40
N ARG A 70 13.10 8.10 -5.23
CA ARG A 70 13.18 8.36 -6.68
C ARG A 70 11.81 8.40 -7.36
N PHE A 71 10.91 7.52 -6.92
CA PHE A 71 9.56 7.49 -7.45
C PHE A 71 8.79 8.77 -7.09
N LEU A 72 8.79 9.15 -5.81
CA LEU A 72 8.07 10.32 -5.31
C LEU A 72 8.63 11.63 -5.88
N GLU A 73 9.94 11.77 -5.96
CA GLU A 73 10.60 12.93 -6.59
C GLU A 73 10.15 13.10 -8.04
N LYS A 74 10.15 12.01 -8.81
CA LYS A 74 9.86 12.04 -10.24
C LYS A 74 8.40 12.28 -10.56
N TYR A 75 7.49 11.61 -9.86
CA TYR A 75 6.07 11.58 -10.26
C TYR A 75 5.18 12.50 -9.44
N GLN A 76 5.55 12.84 -8.23
CA GLN A 76 4.88 13.79 -7.33
C GLN A 76 3.36 13.53 -7.27
N PRO A 77 2.90 12.39 -6.74
CA PRO A 77 1.48 12.07 -6.68
C PRO A 77 0.73 13.00 -5.73
N ASN A 78 -0.51 13.34 -6.10
CA ASN A 78 -1.43 14.10 -5.25
C ASN A 78 -2.10 13.20 -4.20
N GLU A 79 -2.23 11.93 -4.53
CA GLU A 79 -2.87 10.92 -3.68
C GLU A 79 -2.03 9.63 -3.69
N ILE A 80 -1.88 9.01 -2.52
CA ILE A 80 -1.12 7.76 -2.36
C ILE A 80 -2.01 6.74 -1.66
N TYR A 81 -2.15 5.57 -2.27
CA TYR A 81 -2.90 4.42 -1.74
C TYR A 81 -1.93 3.29 -1.45
N ASN A 82 -1.57 3.13 -0.17
CA ASN A 82 -0.65 2.09 0.26
C ASN A 82 -1.40 0.78 0.57
N LEU A 83 -1.54 -0.06 -0.45
CA LEU A 83 -2.20 -1.37 -0.39
C LEU A 83 -1.20 -2.53 -0.44
N GLY A 84 0.07 -2.24 -0.74
CA GLY A 84 1.13 -3.25 -0.81
C GLY A 84 1.40 -3.88 0.54
N ALA A 85 1.35 -5.22 0.60
CA ALA A 85 1.61 -5.97 1.83
C ALA A 85 1.96 -7.44 1.52
N GLN A 86 2.63 -8.10 2.45
CA GLN A 86 2.48 -9.55 2.63
C GLN A 86 1.16 -9.74 3.38
N SER A 87 0.09 -10.17 2.71
CA SER A 87 -1.28 -10.10 3.22
C SER A 87 -1.82 -11.43 3.76
N HIS A 88 -1.05 -12.52 3.67
CA HIS A 88 -1.50 -13.83 4.13
C HIS A 88 -1.13 -14.03 5.61
N VAL A 89 -2.15 -14.04 6.48
CA VAL A 89 -1.95 -14.11 7.95
C VAL A 89 -1.17 -15.36 8.36
N GLN A 90 -1.54 -16.54 7.85
CA GLN A 90 -0.84 -17.79 8.20
C GLN A 90 0.64 -17.76 7.79
N VAL A 91 0.94 -17.27 6.59
CA VAL A 91 2.33 -17.14 6.09
C VAL A 91 3.15 -16.19 6.96
N SER A 92 2.53 -15.23 7.65
CA SER A 92 3.25 -14.34 8.55
C SER A 92 3.93 -15.04 9.72
N PHE A 93 3.46 -16.22 10.13
CA PHE A 93 4.12 -17.04 11.15
C PHE A 93 5.35 -17.78 10.61
N GLU A 94 5.40 -18.03 9.31
CA GLU A 94 6.53 -18.70 8.65
C GLU A 94 7.65 -17.71 8.28
N ILE A 95 7.27 -16.47 7.89
CA ILE A 95 8.20 -15.41 7.48
C ILE A 95 7.92 -14.10 8.24
N PRO A 96 8.03 -14.09 9.58
CA PRO A 96 7.64 -12.94 10.40
C PRO A 96 8.49 -11.68 10.15
N GLU A 97 9.78 -11.84 9.92
CA GLU A 97 10.68 -10.72 9.62
C GLU A 97 10.29 -10.01 8.32
N TYR A 98 10.13 -10.76 7.25
CA TYR A 98 9.70 -10.20 5.96
C TYR A 98 8.34 -9.53 6.07
N THR A 99 7.39 -10.16 6.78
CA THR A 99 6.06 -9.58 7.00
C THR A 99 6.14 -8.26 7.76
N SER A 100 6.96 -8.20 8.81
CA SER A 100 7.15 -6.99 9.62
C SER A 100 7.88 -5.90 8.83
N ASP A 101 8.88 -6.28 8.06
CA ASP A 101 9.66 -5.35 7.25
C ASP A 101 8.80 -4.70 6.16
N VAL A 102 8.05 -5.48 5.40
CA VAL A 102 7.21 -4.95 4.30
C VAL A 102 5.99 -4.20 4.84
N ASN A 103 5.26 -4.77 5.80
CA ASN A 103 3.97 -4.20 6.24
C ASN A 103 4.14 -3.06 7.24
N GLY A 104 5.10 -3.19 8.16
CA GLY A 104 5.38 -2.20 9.20
C GLY A 104 6.41 -1.17 8.73
N LEU A 105 7.66 -1.60 8.61
CA LEU A 105 8.75 -0.70 8.21
C LEU A 105 8.58 -0.16 6.79
N GLY A 106 7.98 -0.91 5.88
CA GLY A 106 7.65 -0.43 4.54
C GLY A 106 6.70 0.75 4.55
N THR A 107 5.71 0.75 5.46
CA THR A 107 4.84 1.92 5.67
C THR A 107 5.64 3.11 6.21
N LEU A 108 6.53 2.90 7.19
CA LEU A 108 7.41 3.94 7.70
C LEU A 108 8.30 4.52 6.60
N ARG A 109 8.94 3.66 5.79
CA ARG A 109 9.79 4.11 4.66
C ARG A 109 9.02 4.98 3.66
N LEU A 110 7.79 4.62 3.35
CA LEU A 110 6.94 5.41 2.45
C LEU A 110 6.61 6.79 3.06
N LEU A 111 6.24 6.83 4.33
CA LEU A 111 5.95 8.07 5.06
C LEU A 111 7.20 8.97 5.14
N ASP A 112 8.34 8.38 5.44
CA ASP A 112 9.61 9.08 5.52
C ASP A 112 10.02 9.64 4.15
N ALA A 113 9.89 8.85 3.09
CA ALA A 113 10.12 9.29 1.72
C ALA A 113 9.22 10.47 1.31
N ILE A 114 7.94 10.46 1.71
CA ILE A 114 7.02 11.58 1.48
C ILE A 114 7.52 12.84 2.17
N ARG A 115 7.99 12.73 3.42
CA ARG A 115 8.55 13.84 4.20
C ARG A 115 9.85 14.36 3.59
N GLU A 116 10.78 13.47 3.24
CA GLU A 116 12.09 13.84 2.68
C GLU A 116 11.96 14.56 1.33
N VAL A 117 11.04 14.14 0.49
CA VAL A 117 10.75 14.80 -0.79
C VAL A 117 9.93 16.09 -0.62
N GLY A 118 9.43 16.36 0.58
CA GLY A 118 8.64 17.56 0.88
C GLY A 118 7.24 17.57 0.26
N LEU A 119 6.67 16.39 -0.03
CA LEU A 119 5.33 16.26 -0.59
C LEU A 119 4.25 16.33 0.49
N LYS A 120 3.05 16.73 0.08
CA LYS A 120 1.85 16.74 0.95
C LYS A 120 0.67 16.04 0.26
N PRO A 121 0.81 14.75 -0.09
CA PRO A 121 -0.28 14.00 -0.72
C PRO A 121 -1.37 13.65 0.30
N LYS A 122 -2.58 13.36 -0.18
CA LYS A 122 -3.54 12.60 0.61
C LYS A 122 -3.10 11.15 0.65
N LEU A 123 -2.86 10.62 1.84
CA LEU A 123 -2.44 9.23 2.03
C LEU A 123 -3.60 8.37 2.56
N TYR A 124 -3.84 7.27 1.89
CA TYR A 124 -4.63 6.15 2.40
C TYR A 124 -3.70 4.99 2.75
N GLN A 125 -3.70 4.60 4.02
CA GLN A 125 -3.01 3.40 4.52
C GLN A 125 -4.03 2.28 4.73
N ALA A 126 -3.92 1.20 3.99
CA ALA A 126 -4.76 0.04 4.21
C ALA A 126 -4.48 -0.58 5.58
N SER A 127 -5.52 -0.67 6.39
CA SER A 127 -5.49 -1.30 7.70
C SER A 127 -6.01 -2.75 7.62
N SER A 128 -6.44 -3.32 8.74
CA SER A 128 -6.97 -4.67 8.81
C SER A 128 -7.83 -4.86 10.06
N SER A 129 -8.88 -5.67 9.97
CA SER A 129 -9.64 -6.13 11.14
C SER A 129 -8.81 -7.02 12.08
N GLU A 130 -7.71 -7.60 11.58
CA GLU A 130 -6.76 -8.39 12.36
C GLU A 130 -6.10 -7.58 13.50
N LEU A 131 -6.13 -6.23 13.45
CA LEU A 131 -5.66 -5.39 14.55
C LEU A 131 -6.40 -5.68 15.85
N PHE A 132 -7.70 -5.97 15.77
CA PHE A 132 -8.53 -6.28 16.93
C PHE A 132 -8.23 -7.68 17.50
N GLY A 133 -7.78 -8.63 16.67
CA GLY A 133 -7.30 -9.94 17.05
C GLY A 133 -8.21 -10.67 18.05
N LYS A 134 -7.76 -10.79 19.31
CA LYS A 134 -8.60 -11.29 20.39
C LYS A 134 -9.49 -10.17 20.91
N VAL A 135 -10.65 -10.01 20.28
CA VAL A 135 -11.59 -8.93 20.57
C VAL A 135 -12.04 -8.90 22.02
N VAL A 136 -12.16 -7.70 22.57
CA VAL A 136 -12.60 -7.45 23.96
C VAL A 136 -14.06 -7.02 24.01
N GLU A 137 -14.65 -6.64 22.89
CA GLU A 137 -16.06 -6.23 22.76
C GLU A 137 -16.59 -6.56 21.37
N SER A 138 -17.91 -6.66 21.24
CA SER A 138 -18.61 -6.87 19.96
C SER A 138 -19.95 -6.11 19.99
N PRO A 139 -20.25 -5.30 18.96
CA PRO A 139 -19.40 -4.98 17.81
C PRO A 139 -18.19 -4.13 18.21
N GLN A 140 -17.10 -4.16 17.40
CA GLN A 140 -15.98 -3.26 17.55
C GLN A 140 -16.37 -1.85 17.12
N THR A 141 -15.73 -0.86 17.74
CA THR A 141 -15.89 0.58 17.45
C THR A 141 -14.53 1.24 17.23
N GLU A 142 -14.51 2.52 16.92
CA GLU A 142 -13.29 3.30 16.72
C GLU A 142 -12.42 3.43 17.98
N ILE A 143 -12.97 3.15 19.15
CA ILE A 143 -12.27 3.18 20.44
C ILE A 143 -11.92 1.80 20.97
N THR A 144 -12.33 0.73 20.27
CA THR A 144 -11.98 -0.65 20.65
C THR A 144 -10.46 -0.85 20.63
N VAL A 145 -9.94 -1.38 21.72
CA VAL A 145 -8.49 -1.61 21.90
C VAL A 145 -7.99 -2.70 20.94
N PHE A 146 -6.87 -2.46 20.28
CA PHE A 146 -6.22 -3.46 19.46
C PHE A 146 -5.55 -4.54 20.32
N HIS A 147 -5.71 -5.79 19.90
CA HIS A 147 -5.11 -6.94 20.54
C HIS A 147 -4.61 -7.94 19.49
N PRO A 148 -3.59 -7.55 18.67
CA PRO A 148 -3.12 -8.35 17.53
C PRO A 148 -2.61 -9.72 17.98
N ARG A 149 -2.85 -10.76 17.17
CA ARG A 149 -2.53 -12.16 17.49
C ARG A 149 -1.68 -12.85 16.43
N SER A 150 -1.12 -12.08 15.49
CA SER A 150 -0.22 -12.60 14.46
C SER A 150 0.89 -11.58 14.15
N PRO A 151 2.04 -12.00 13.59
CA PRO A 151 3.05 -11.07 13.09
C PRO A 151 2.48 -10.09 12.06
N TYR A 152 1.57 -10.54 11.19
CA TYR A 152 0.84 -9.68 10.27
C TYR A 152 0.06 -8.58 11.01
N ALA A 153 -0.73 -8.96 12.00
CA ALA A 153 -1.55 -8.02 12.77
C ALA A 153 -0.68 -7.01 13.55
N CYS A 154 0.43 -7.46 14.15
CA CYS A 154 1.38 -6.59 14.83
C CYS A 154 2.02 -5.57 13.87
N ALA A 155 2.43 -6.01 12.67
CA ALA A 155 2.98 -5.13 11.65
C ALA A 155 1.94 -4.10 11.15
N LYS A 156 0.68 -4.51 10.99
CA LYS A 156 -0.42 -3.61 10.64
C LYS A 156 -0.77 -2.63 11.76
N ALA A 157 -0.69 -3.05 13.03
CA ALA A 157 -0.87 -2.15 14.17
C ALA A 157 0.24 -1.08 14.22
N PHE A 158 1.49 -1.47 13.98
CA PHE A 158 2.59 -0.51 13.83
C PHE A 158 2.30 0.47 12.68
N ALA A 159 1.92 -0.03 11.50
CA ALA A 159 1.60 0.80 10.34
C ALA A 159 0.47 1.81 10.64
N TYR A 160 -0.55 1.39 11.39
CA TYR A 160 -1.64 2.25 11.83
C TYR A 160 -1.14 3.41 12.71
N TYR A 161 -0.40 3.10 13.78
CA TYR A 161 0.08 4.10 14.71
C TYR A 161 1.12 5.04 14.10
N ILE A 162 2.04 4.52 13.29
CA ILE A 162 3.04 5.38 12.65
C ILE A 162 2.40 6.32 11.61
N THR A 163 1.36 5.88 10.91
CA THR A 163 0.61 6.74 10.00
C THR A 163 -0.08 7.88 10.74
N GLN A 164 -0.66 7.61 11.90
CA GLN A 164 -1.24 8.68 12.76
C GLN A 164 -0.17 9.64 13.28
N ASN A 165 1.00 9.13 13.62
CA ASN A 165 2.12 9.95 14.12
C ASN A 165 2.65 10.93 13.06
N TYR A 166 2.65 10.53 11.78
CA TYR A 166 3.08 11.38 10.67
C TYR A 166 2.02 12.37 10.18
N ARG A 167 0.80 12.28 10.66
CA ARG A 167 -0.32 13.15 10.28
C ARG A 167 -0.21 14.53 10.93
#